data_6519b234f0449b1dce66b6a66fa4d607
#
_entry.id   6519b234f0449b1dce66b6a66fa4d607
#
_cell.length_a   1.000
_cell.length_b   1.000
_cell.length_c   1.000
_cell.angle_alpha   90.00
_cell.angle_beta   90.00
_cell.angle_gamma   90.00
#
_symmetry.space_group_name_H-M   'P 1'
#
loop_
_entity.id
_entity.type
_entity.pdbx_description
1 polymer ?
#
loop_
_entity_poly.entity_id
_entity_poly.type
_entity_poly.pdbx_seq_one_letter_code
_entity_poly.pdbx_strand_id
1 'polypeptide(L)'
;RRPLHYLIISSLVNIALDLLFIGAFRWGVWSAAVATVISQGTSCVLCLIHLLKKGEVYTVTPRNIRFHTGMLGEIVRYGLPSGIQNCVIGLANVIVQSQINSFGMLAMAAYGAHCKIEGFAFLPITSFTMACTTFVGQNLGAKQYDRAKRGARFCIIIAVVMAELIGLCYYIWASQLISLFDSTPGVVALGVQQARTVALFYCLLAFSHSIAAVCRGAGRAIVPMMIMLSVWCVIRIIYIMLVVRFIGEISYIYWAYPLTWAISSTIYLIYYLRSDWVHGFER
;
A
#
# COMPACT_ATOMS: atom_id res chain seq x y z
N ARG A 1 -6.89 -4.36 -20.21
CA ARG A 1 -7.94 -5.38 -20.01
C ARG A 1 -7.38 -6.80 -19.98
N ARG A 2 -6.46 -7.19 -20.89
CA ARG A 2 -5.89 -8.56 -20.98
C ARG A 2 -5.16 -9.02 -19.70
N PRO A 3 -4.30 -8.23 -19.04
CA PRO A 3 -3.66 -8.64 -17.79
C PRO A 3 -4.66 -8.96 -16.67
N LEU A 4 -5.80 -8.27 -16.64
CA LEU A 4 -6.88 -8.55 -15.67
C LEU A 4 -7.46 -9.95 -15.88
N HIS A 5 -7.71 -10.37 -17.14
CA HIS A 5 -8.19 -11.72 -17.41
C HIS A 5 -7.19 -12.80 -16.96
N TYR A 6 -5.88 -12.56 -17.15
CA TYR A 6 -4.84 -13.50 -16.70
C TYR A 6 -4.77 -13.60 -15.18
N LEU A 7 -4.98 -12.47 -14.47
CA LEU A 7 -5.08 -12.48 -13.01
C LEU A 7 -6.32 -13.22 -12.52
N ILE A 8 -7.47 -13.05 -13.17
CA ILE A 8 -8.70 -13.80 -12.83
C ILE A 8 -8.47 -15.29 -13.02
N ILE A 9 -7.92 -15.71 -14.16
CA ILE A 9 -7.60 -17.12 -14.43
C ILE A 9 -6.65 -17.67 -13.37
N SER A 10 -5.58 -16.94 -13.06
CA SER A 10 -4.61 -17.31 -12.03
C SER A 10 -5.27 -17.45 -10.64
N SER A 11 -6.16 -16.55 -10.28
CA SER A 11 -6.89 -16.62 -9.00
C SER A 11 -7.82 -17.82 -8.93
N LEU A 12 -8.51 -18.14 -10.01
CA LEU A 12 -9.36 -19.34 -10.08
C LEU A 12 -8.52 -20.63 -9.98
N VAL A 13 -7.38 -20.67 -10.68
CA VAL A 13 -6.42 -21.80 -10.57
C VAL A 13 -5.91 -21.92 -9.14
N ASN A 14 -5.57 -20.80 -8.46
CA ASN A 14 -5.13 -20.84 -7.08
C ASN A 14 -6.19 -21.44 -6.15
N ILE A 15 -7.44 -20.95 -6.23
CA ILE A 15 -8.55 -21.46 -5.41
C ILE A 15 -8.77 -22.96 -5.67
N ALA A 16 -8.77 -23.37 -6.94
CA ALA A 16 -8.97 -24.78 -7.29
C ALA A 16 -7.84 -25.67 -6.73
N LEU A 17 -6.59 -25.23 -6.84
CA LEU A 17 -5.44 -25.97 -6.31
C LEU A 17 -5.42 -26.00 -4.78
N ASP A 18 -5.79 -24.90 -4.11
CA ASP A 18 -5.90 -24.88 -2.65
C ASP A 18 -6.97 -25.86 -2.16
N LEU A 19 -8.15 -25.88 -2.77
CA LEU A 19 -9.20 -26.83 -2.45
C LEU A 19 -8.76 -28.29 -2.72
N LEU A 20 -8.02 -28.53 -3.79
CA LEU A 20 -7.52 -29.85 -4.14
C LEU A 20 -6.43 -30.31 -3.17
N PHE A 21 -5.41 -29.48 -2.93
CA PHE A 21 -4.23 -29.87 -2.16
C PHE A 21 -4.51 -29.92 -0.66
N ILE A 22 -5.24 -28.91 -0.14
CA ILE A 22 -5.55 -28.83 1.28
C ILE A 22 -6.82 -29.61 1.61
N GLY A 23 -7.89 -29.45 0.79
CA GLY A 23 -9.19 -30.08 1.04
C GLY A 23 -9.20 -31.56 0.73
N ALA A 24 -8.82 -31.95 -0.50
CA ALA A 24 -8.89 -33.34 -0.94
C ALA A 24 -7.66 -34.16 -0.52
N PHE A 25 -6.43 -33.68 -0.81
CA PHE A 25 -5.20 -34.43 -0.54
C PHE A 25 -4.66 -34.26 0.87
N ARG A 26 -5.11 -33.23 1.62
CA ARG A 26 -4.69 -32.93 3.00
C ARG A 26 -3.17 -32.82 3.17
N TRP A 27 -2.49 -32.24 2.19
CA TRP A 27 -1.02 -32.13 2.18
C TRP A 27 -0.44 -31.13 3.19
N GLY A 28 -1.28 -30.46 3.98
CA GLY A 28 -0.85 -29.49 4.98
C GLY A 28 -0.56 -28.08 4.42
N VAL A 29 -0.12 -27.19 5.29
CA VAL A 29 -0.03 -25.73 5.00
C VAL A 29 0.95 -25.39 3.87
N TRP A 30 2.03 -26.17 3.70
CA TRP A 30 3.02 -25.91 2.65
C TRP A 30 2.44 -26.01 1.23
N SER A 31 1.38 -26.80 1.06
CA SER A 31 0.74 -26.99 -0.24
C SER A 31 0.03 -25.72 -0.74
N ALA A 32 -0.41 -24.82 0.16
CA ALA A 32 -0.92 -23.50 -0.22
C ALA A 32 0.16 -22.64 -0.89
N ALA A 33 1.40 -22.72 -0.42
CA ALA A 33 2.51 -22.03 -1.07
C ALA A 33 2.77 -22.58 -2.48
N VAL A 34 2.71 -23.90 -2.67
CA VAL A 34 2.86 -24.53 -3.98
C VAL A 34 1.72 -24.13 -4.92
N ALA A 35 0.48 -24.15 -4.46
CA ALA A 35 -0.67 -23.69 -5.23
C ALA A 35 -0.52 -22.24 -5.69
N THR A 36 -0.05 -21.38 -4.80
CA THR A 36 0.25 -19.96 -5.10
C THR A 36 1.33 -19.83 -6.17
N VAL A 37 2.44 -20.57 -6.05
CA VAL A 37 3.52 -20.54 -7.06
C VAL A 37 3.03 -21.01 -8.43
N ILE A 38 2.26 -22.11 -8.49
CA ILE A 38 1.71 -22.63 -9.74
C ILE A 38 0.75 -21.61 -10.38
N SER A 39 -0.14 -21.02 -9.59
CA SER A 39 -1.10 -20.03 -10.09
C SER A 39 -0.41 -18.77 -10.62
N GLN A 40 0.59 -18.26 -9.91
CA GLN A 40 1.38 -17.12 -10.38
C GLN A 40 2.22 -17.47 -11.61
N GLY A 41 2.79 -18.67 -11.65
CA GLY A 41 3.44 -19.21 -12.85
C GLY A 41 2.52 -19.25 -14.06
N THR A 42 1.27 -19.66 -13.87
CA THR A 42 0.24 -19.64 -14.92
C THR A 42 0.01 -18.23 -15.46
N SER A 43 -0.17 -17.23 -14.58
CA SER A 43 -0.31 -15.83 -14.98
C SER A 43 0.92 -15.32 -15.74
N CYS A 44 2.12 -15.65 -15.24
CA CYS A 44 3.39 -15.29 -15.89
C CYS A 44 3.48 -15.86 -17.31
N VAL A 45 3.20 -17.15 -17.49
CA VAL A 45 3.24 -17.82 -18.81
C VAL A 45 2.23 -17.19 -19.77
N LEU A 46 0.98 -16.95 -19.32
CA LEU A 46 -0.03 -16.29 -20.15
C LEU A 46 0.38 -14.88 -20.58
N CYS A 47 0.97 -14.10 -19.66
CA CYS A 47 1.51 -12.78 -19.99
C CYS A 47 2.68 -12.87 -20.98
N LEU A 48 3.60 -13.80 -20.79
CA LEU A 48 4.73 -14.00 -21.70
C LEU A 48 4.29 -14.41 -23.10
N ILE A 49 3.37 -15.38 -23.21
CA ILE A 49 2.80 -15.79 -24.51
C ILE A 49 2.18 -14.59 -25.20
N HIS A 50 1.48 -13.74 -24.45
CA HIS A 50 0.88 -12.53 -25.03
C HIS A 50 1.92 -11.53 -25.52
N LEU A 51 2.98 -11.26 -24.74
CA LEU A 51 4.04 -10.33 -25.07
C LEU A 51 4.91 -10.83 -26.25
N LEU A 52 5.04 -12.13 -26.42
CA LEU A 52 5.79 -12.74 -27.52
C LEU A 52 4.98 -12.82 -28.83
N LYS A 53 3.67 -12.59 -28.77
CA LYS A 53 2.79 -12.69 -29.94
C LYS A 53 3.08 -11.53 -30.90
N LYS A 54 3.47 -11.86 -32.14
CA LYS A 54 3.78 -10.87 -33.18
C LYS A 54 2.53 -10.05 -33.57
N GLY A 55 2.72 -8.76 -33.84
CA GLY A 55 1.67 -7.88 -34.35
C GLY A 55 1.19 -6.78 -33.40
N GLU A 56 1.70 -6.73 -32.18
CA GLU A 56 1.41 -5.63 -31.23
C GLU A 56 2.60 -4.65 -31.16
N VAL A 57 2.32 -3.38 -30.90
CA VAL A 57 3.33 -2.31 -30.82
C VAL A 57 4.40 -2.60 -29.75
N TYR A 58 4.07 -3.43 -28.75
CA TYR A 58 4.92 -3.78 -27.61
C TYR A 58 5.39 -5.25 -27.65
N THR A 59 5.59 -5.82 -28.83
CA THR A 59 6.09 -7.20 -28.98
C THR A 59 7.49 -7.33 -28.38
N VAL A 60 7.65 -8.20 -27.41
CA VAL A 60 8.95 -8.54 -26.83
C VAL A 60 9.60 -9.62 -27.69
N THR A 61 10.77 -9.32 -28.25
CA THR A 61 11.57 -10.30 -28.99
C THR A 61 12.73 -10.72 -28.09
N PRO A 62 12.88 -12.01 -27.73
CA PRO A 62 13.96 -12.47 -26.83
C PRO A 62 15.34 -12.05 -27.28
N ARG A 63 15.55 -11.95 -28.61
CA ARG A 63 16.82 -11.52 -29.21
C ARG A 63 17.16 -10.05 -28.92
N ASN A 64 16.17 -9.21 -28.60
CA ASN A 64 16.32 -7.78 -28.32
C ASN A 64 16.44 -7.47 -26.83
N ILE A 65 16.37 -8.48 -25.96
CA ILE A 65 16.56 -8.28 -24.50
C ILE A 65 18.04 -8.01 -24.27
N ARG A 66 18.36 -6.73 -24.05
CA ARG A 66 19.73 -6.26 -23.78
C ARG A 66 19.70 -5.22 -22.66
N PHE A 67 20.79 -5.17 -21.91
CA PHE A 67 20.98 -4.11 -20.91
C PHE A 67 21.34 -2.80 -21.64
N HIS A 68 20.46 -1.81 -21.53
CA HIS A 68 20.72 -0.43 -21.94
C HIS A 68 21.04 0.39 -20.70
N THR A 69 22.30 0.81 -20.55
CA THR A 69 22.79 1.51 -19.34
C THR A 69 22.01 2.78 -19.02
N GLY A 70 21.60 3.56 -20.03
CA GLY A 70 20.77 4.75 -19.83
C GLY A 70 19.39 4.43 -19.24
N MET A 71 18.65 3.48 -19.84
CA MET A 71 17.35 3.04 -19.34
C MET A 71 17.45 2.39 -17.96
N LEU A 72 18.50 1.58 -17.74
CA LEU A 72 18.73 0.96 -16.43
C LEU A 72 18.97 2.02 -15.36
N GLY A 73 19.76 3.08 -15.69
CA GLY A 73 19.98 4.21 -14.79
C GLY A 73 18.68 4.92 -14.40
N GLU A 74 17.77 5.15 -15.35
CA GLU A 74 16.45 5.73 -15.07
C GLU A 74 15.58 4.80 -14.19
N ILE A 75 15.53 3.51 -14.53
CA ILE A 75 14.77 2.52 -13.73
C ILE A 75 15.28 2.50 -12.29
N VAL A 76 16.60 2.49 -12.08
CA VAL A 76 17.21 2.53 -10.75
C VAL A 76 16.91 3.86 -10.06
N ARG A 77 17.03 4.99 -10.75
CA ARG A 77 16.78 6.33 -10.19
C ARG A 77 15.37 6.50 -9.65
N TYR A 78 14.36 5.89 -10.28
CA TYR A 78 12.97 5.99 -9.86
C TYR A 78 12.51 4.81 -9.00
N GLY A 79 13.01 3.62 -9.26
CA GLY A 79 12.61 2.40 -8.55
C GLY A 79 13.29 2.23 -7.20
N LEU A 80 14.59 2.52 -7.10
CA LEU A 80 15.36 2.33 -5.87
C LEU A 80 14.82 3.17 -4.69
N PRO A 81 14.48 4.47 -4.84
CA PRO A 81 13.88 5.23 -3.76
C PRO A 81 12.57 4.62 -3.25
N SER A 82 11.71 4.15 -4.16
CA SER A 82 10.44 3.51 -3.78
C SER A 82 10.67 2.16 -3.09
N GLY A 83 11.67 1.40 -3.52
CA GLY A 83 12.08 0.15 -2.89
C GLY A 83 12.61 0.37 -1.47
N ILE A 84 13.53 1.31 -1.28
CA ILE A 84 14.05 1.70 0.04
C ILE A 84 12.91 2.16 0.95
N GLN A 85 12.01 3.02 0.45
CA GLN A 85 10.84 3.48 1.19
C GLN A 85 10.02 2.30 1.73
N ASN A 86 9.67 1.33 0.89
CA ASN A 86 8.87 0.18 1.31
C ASN A 86 9.61 -0.71 2.32
N CYS A 87 10.91 -0.95 2.14
CA CYS A 87 11.73 -1.71 3.09
C CYS A 87 11.76 -1.03 4.47
N VAL A 88 12.01 0.27 4.53
CA VAL A 88 12.12 0.99 5.80
C VAL A 88 10.76 1.11 6.50
N ILE A 89 9.66 1.31 5.74
CA ILE A 89 8.30 1.25 6.32
C ILE A 89 8.02 -0.14 6.89
N GLY A 90 8.42 -1.22 6.19
CA GLY A 90 8.31 -2.58 6.70
C GLY A 90 9.06 -2.78 8.02
N LEU A 91 10.31 -2.33 8.11
CA LEU A 91 11.10 -2.38 9.34
C LEU A 91 10.47 -1.55 10.47
N ALA A 92 9.96 -0.35 10.16
CA ALA A 92 9.26 0.48 11.14
C ALA A 92 8.02 -0.23 11.70
N ASN A 93 7.25 -0.91 10.86
CA ASN A 93 6.09 -1.70 11.30
C ASN A 93 6.50 -2.86 12.22
N VAL A 94 7.64 -3.52 11.97
CA VAL A 94 8.18 -4.57 12.87
C VAL A 94 8.52 -3.98 14.23
N ILE A 95 9.12 -2.79 14.29
CA ILE A 95 9.42 -2.10 15.56
C ILE A 95 8.12 -1.76 16.31
N VAL A 96 7.13 -1.21 15.62
CA VAL A 96 5.80 -0.91 16.20
C VAL A 96 5.16 -2.19 16.75
N GLN A 97 5.17 -3.27 15.97
CA GLN A 97 4.65 -4.57 16.39
C GLN A 97 5.36 -5.08 17.67
N SER A 98 6.69 -4.96 17.71
CA SER A 98 7.48 -5.35 18.88
C SER A 98 7.07 -4.58 20.14
N GLN A 99 6.82 -3.26 20.02
CA GLN A 99 6.35 -2.45 21.13
C GLN A 99 4.93 -2.82 21.57
N ILE A 100 4.03 -3.13 20.65
CA ILE A 100 2.67 -3.59 20.98
C ILE A 100 2.72 -4.97 21.67
N ASN A 101 3.62 -5.85 21.24
CA ASN A 101 3.78 -7.17 21.85
C ASN A 101 4.20 -7.10 23.33
N SER A 102 4.87 -6.02 23.77
CA SER A 102 5.23 -5.81 25.17
C SER A 102 4.02 -5.60 26.09
N PHE A 103 2.84 -5.27 25.55
CA PHE A 103 1.58 -5.16 26.30
C PHE A 103 0.83 -6.48 26.49
N GLY A 104 1.41 -7.59 26.05
CA GLY A 104 0.91 -8.93 26.28
C GLY A 104 0.08 -9.53 25.13
N MET A 105 -0.38 -10.77 25.34
CA MET A 105 -1.00 -11.59 24.29
C MET A 105 -2.31 -10.99 23.76
N LEU A 106 -3.12 -10.36 24.59
CA LEU A 106 -4.37 -9.74 24.16
C LEU A 106 -4.14 -8.56 23.20
N ALA A 107 -3.14 -7.73 23.50
CA ALA A 107 -2.75 -6.61 22.64
C ALA A 107 -2.20 -7.09 21.31
N MET A 108 -1.39 -8.13 21.32
CA MET A 108 -0.81 -8.75 20.11
C MET A 108 -1.92 -9.34 19.21
N ALA A 109 -2.88 -10.05 19.78
CA ALA A 109 -4.01 -10.63 19.05
C ALA A 109 -4.92 -9.52 18.47
N ALA A 110 -5.24 -8.49 19.26
CA ALA A 110 -6.05 -7.36 18.84
C ALA A 110 -5.40 -6.59 17.66
N TYR A 111 -4.09 -6.32 17.77
CA TYR A 111 -3.34 -5.67 16.68
C TYR A 111 -3.27 -6.55 15.43
N GLY A 112 -3.10 -7.86 15.58
CA GLY A 112 -3.12 -8.82 14.47
C GLY A 112 -4.46 -8.83 13.72
N ALA A 113 -5.59 -8.81 14.44
CA ALA A 113 -6.92 -8.70 13.88
C ALA A 113 -7.12 -7.36 13.15
N HIS A 114 -6.70 -6.26 13.79
CA HIS A 114 -6.74 -4.92 13.20
C HIS A 114 -5.94 -4.86 11.88
N CYS A 115 -4.70 -5.35 11.85
CA CYS A 115 -3.86 -5.34 10.64
C CYS A 115 -4.49 -6.10 9.47
N LYS A 116 -5.21 -7.19 9.73
CA LYS A 116 -5.94 -7.93 8.67
C LYS A 116 -7.07 -7.10 8.08
N ILE A 117 -7.86 -6.43 8.91
CA ILE A 117 -8.96 -5.57 8.48
C ILE A 117 -8.41 -4.34 7.75
N GLU A 118 -7.38 -3.71 8.31
CA GLU A 118 -6.71 -2.56 7.69
C GLU A 118 -6.14 -2.93 6.31
N GLY A 119 -5.60 -4.15 6.15
CA GLY A 119 -5.14 -4.66 4.85
C GLY A 119 -6.23 -4.59 3.77
N PHE A 120 -7.48 -4.97 4.09
CA PHE A 120 -8.61 -4.84 3.17
C PHE A 120 -8.97 -3.38 2.90
N ALA A 121 -8.94 -2.52 3.92
CA ALA A 121 -9.21 -1.09 3.78
C ALA A 121 -8.16 -0.39 2.89
N PHE A 122 -6.92 -0.87 2.90
CA PHE A 122 -5.83 -0.34 2.09
C PHE A 122 -5.92 -0.68 0.59
N LEU A 123 -6.61 -1.76 0.20
CA LEU A 123 -6.69 -2.19 -1.20
C LEU A 123 -7.26 -1.11 -2.14
N PRO A 124 -8.38 -0.45 -1.86
CA PRO A 124 -8.87 0.64 -2.69
C PRO A 124 -7.89 1.82 -2.75
N ILE A 125 -7.30 2.22 -1.61
CA ILE A 125 -6.34 3.33 -1.54
C ILE A 125 -5.14 3.06 -2.44
N THR A 126 -4.54 1.87 -2.34
CA THR A 126 -3.40 1.48 -3.17
C THR A 126 -3.76 1.40 -4.65
N SER A 127 -4.94 0.90 -4.99
CA SER A 127 -5.43 0.82 -6.37
C SER A 127 -5.58 2.21 -6.99
N PHE A 128 -6.19 3.16 -6.28
CA PHE A 128 -6.31 4.54 -6.74
C PHE A 128 -4.95 5.23 -6.88
N THR A 129 -4.03 5.01 -5.95
CA THR A 129 -2.69 5.62 -6.00
C THR A 129 -1.86 5.06 -7.15
N MET A 130 -1.95 3.77 -7.45
CA MET A 130 -1.30 3.17 -8.62
C MET A 130 -1.86 3.71 -9.92
N ALA A 131 -3.19 3.82 -10.03
CA ALA A 131 -3.86 4.43 -11.18
C ALA A 131 -3.46 5.90 -11.35
N CYS A 132 -3.39 6.66 -10.26
CA CYS A 132 -2.97 8.06 -10.24
C CYS A 132 -1.53 8.22 -10.73
N THR A 133 -0.59 7.42 -10.23
CA THR A 133 0.80 7.44 -10.67
C THR A 133 0.91 7.22 -12.17
N THR A 134 0.23 6.20 -12.69
CA THR A 134 0.24 5.88 -14.13
C THR A 134 -0.41 6.98 -14.95
N PHE A 135 -1.57 7.48 -14.53
CA PHE A 135 -2.31 8.52 -15.23
C PHE A 135 -1.50 9.83 -15.31
N VAL A 136 -0.91 10.26 -14.19
CA VAL A 136 -0.09 11.46 -14.14
C VAL A 136 1.14 11.29 -15.03
N GLY A 137 1.87 10.19 -14.92
CA GLY A 137 3.07 9.94 -15.73
C GLY A 137 2.79 9.93 -17.24
N GLN A 138 1.72 9.25 -17.66
CA GLN A 138 1.32 9.21 -19.08
C GLN A 138 0.92 10.59 -19.63
N ASN A 139 0.17 11.38 -18.86
CA ASN A 139 -0.26 12.70 -19.32
C ASN A 139 0.88 13.73 -19.32
N LEU A 140 1.79 13.66 -18.35
CA LEU A 140 2.99 14.50 -18.34
C LEU A 140 3.92 14.14 -19.49
N GLY A 141 4.15 12.84 -19.75
CA GLY A 141 4.93 12.37 -20.90
C GLY A 141 4.34 12.79 -22.24
N ALA A 142 3.01 12.91 -22.33
CA ALA A 142 2.27 13.44 -23.50
C ALA A 142 2.17 14.98 -23.51
N LYS A 143 2.81 15.70 -22.57
CA LYS A 143 2.74 17.15 -22.38
C LYS A 143 1.31 17.72 -22.18
N GLN A 144 0.41 16.86 -21.70
CA GLN A 144 -0.98 17.24 -21.39
C GLN A 144 -1.13 17.70 -19.94
N TYR A 145 -0.50 18.81 -19.61
CA TYR A 145 -0.36 19.32 -18.23
C TYR A 145 -1.71 19.59 -17.53
N ASP A 146 -2.66 20.21 -18.23
CA ASP A 146 -3.97 20.52 -17.65
C ASP A 146 -4.80 19.25 -17.38
N ARG A 147 -4.65 18.25 -18.23
CA ARG A 147 -5.29 16.94 -18.04
C ARG A 147 -4.67 16.21 -16.85
N ALA A 148 -3.33 16.27 -16.70
CA ALA A 148 -2.62 15.72 -15.56
C ALA A 148 -3.09 16.36 -14.23
N LYS A 149 -3.19 17.71 -14.18
CA LYS A 149 -3.68 18.46 -13.01
C LYS A 149 -5.11 18.09 -12.63
N ARG A 150 -6.02 18.05 -13.59
CA ARG A 150 -7.42 17.71 -13.34
C ARG A 150 -7.56 16.27 -12.87
N GLY A 151 -6.87 15.33 -13.50
CA GLY A 151 -6.90 13.94 -13.11
C GLY A 151 -6.28 13.69 -11.74
N ALA A 152 -5.16 14.35 -11.41
CA ALA A 152 -4.55 14.27 -10.09
C ALA A 152 -5.53 14.76 -8.99
N ARG A 153 -6.17 15.91 -9.17
CA ARG A 153 -7.18 16.43 -8.22
C ARG A 153 -8.36 15.47 -8.06
N PHE A 154 -8.89 14.97 -9.17
CA PHE A 154 -9.97 13.98 -9.12
C PHE A 154 -9.57 12.73 -8.36
N CYS A 155 -8.37 12.19 -8.63
CA CYS A 155 -7.84 11.01 -7.95
C CYS A 155 -7.68 11.22 -6.45
N ILE A 156 -7.14 12.38 -6.04
CA ILE A 156 -6.98 12.74 -4.62
C ILE A 156 -8.35 12.79 -3.94
N ILE A 157 -9.32 13.50 -4.52
CA ILE A 157 -10.65 13.67 -3.91
C ILE A 157 -11.34 12.31 -3.76
N ILE A 158 -11.37 11.49 -4.82
CA ILE A 158 -12.04 10.18 -4.78
C ILE A 158 -11.35 9.25 -3.79
N ALA A 159 -10.00 9.22 -3.77
CA ALA A 159 -9.27 8.38 -2.82
C ALA A 159 -9.55 8.77 -1.36
N VAL A 160 -9.60 10.08 -1.06
CA VAL A 160 -9.93 10.60 0.28
C VAL A 160 -11.36 10.26 0.67
N VAL A 161 -12.33 10.51 -0.21
CA VAL A 161 -13.75 10.20 0.07
C VAL A 161 -13.96 8.70 0.27
N MET A 162 -13.38 7.87 -0.59
CA MET A 162 -13.49 6.41 -0.46
C MET A 162 -12.83 5.89 0.82
N ALA A 163 -11.66 6.42 1.17
CA ALA A 163 -10.96 6.04 2.38
C ALA A 163 -11.76 6.41 3.64
N GLU A 164 -12.38 7.60 3.65
CA GLU A 164 -13.18 8.04 4.78
C GLU A 164 -14.49 7.24 4.91
N LEU A 165 -15.13 6.89 3.79
CA LEU A 165 -16.29 6.00 3.81
C LEU A 165 -15.93 4.62 4.37
N ILE A 166 -14.79 4.05 3.98
CA ILE A 166 -14.29 2.79 4.52
C ILE A 166 -13.96 2.94 6.01
N GLY A 167 -13.32 4.06 6.39
CA GLY A 167 -13.02 4.38 7.79
C GLY A 167 -14.29 4.48 8.63
N LEU A 168 -15.32 5.16 8.12
CA LEU A 168 -16.62 5.25 8.80
C LEU A 168 -17.28 3.88 8.96
N CYS A 169 -17.26 3.06 7.93
CA CYS A 169 -17.73 1.67 8.03
C CYS A 169 -16.94 0.90 9.10
N TYR A 170 -15.62 1.03 9.10
CA TYR A 170 -14.78 0.37 10.09
C TYR A 170 -15.05 0.89 11.52
N TYR A 171 -15.28 2.19 11.68
CA TYR A 171 -15.63 2.78 12.98
C TYR A 171 -16.96 2.24 13.55
N ILE A 172 -17.99 2.16 12.69
CA ILE A 172 -19.34 1.71 13.08
C ILE A 172 -19.34 0.21 13.40
N TRP A 173 -18.75 -0.61 12.54
CA TRP A 173 -18.75 -2.07 12.68
C TRP A 173 -17.46 -2.63 13.29
N ALA A 174 -16.68 -1.82 13.99
CA ALA A 174 -15.40 -2.24 14.58
C ALA A 174 -15.51 -3.52 15.43
N SER A 175 -16.53 -3.59 16.30
CA SER A 175 -16.74 -4.74 17.17
C SER A 175 -17.01 -6.03 16.38
N GLN A 176 -17.91 -5.97 15.41
CA GLN A 176 -18.26 -7.10 14.57
C GLN A 176 -17.08 -7.55 13.71
N LEU A 177 -16.36 -6.60 13.09
CA LEU A 177 -15.23 -6.92 12.24
C LEU A 177 -14.05 -7.53 13.01
N ILE A 178 -13.74 -7.02 14.20
CA ILE A 178 -12.69 -7.61 15.05
C ILE A 178 -13.11 -9.00 15.53
N SER A 179 -14.37 -9.19 15.95
CA SER A 179 -14.87 -10.47 16.44
C SER A 179 -14.90 -11.58 15.38
N LEU A 180 -14.83 -11.25 14.08
CA LEU A 180 -14.66 -12.23 13.01
C LEU A 180 -13.29 -12.94 13.07
N PHE A 181 -12.29 -12.30 13.64
CA PHE A 181 -10.93 -12.86 13.74
C PHE A 181 -10.65 -13.42 15.14
N ASP A 182 -11.17 -12.78 16.18
CA ASP A 182 -11.03 -13.25 17.56
C ASP A 182 -12.20 -12.72 18.40
N SER A 183 -12.98 -13.62 19.00
CA SER A 183 -14.14 -13.30 19.80
C SER A 183 -13.85 -13.11 21.29
N THR A 184 -12.58 -13.21 21.71
CA THR A 184 -12.16 -13.00 23.11
C THR A 184 -12.48 -11.56 23.54
N PRO A 185 -13.27 -11.34 24.62
CA PRO A 185 -13.73 -9.99 25.00
C PRO A 185 -12.60 -8.97 25.15
N GLY A 186 -11.47 -9.36 25.73
CA GLY A 186 -10.29 -8.49 25.89
C GLY A 186 -9.64 -8.10 24.56
N VAL A 187 -9.60 -9.02 23.59
CA VAL A 187 -9.08 -8.76 22.24
C VAL A 187 -10.02 -7.81 21.49
N VAL A 188 -11.33 -8.06 21.56
CA VAL A 188 -12.33 -7.19 20.91
C VAL A 188 -12.29 -5.78 21.51
N ALA A 189 -12.19 -5.63 22.83
CA ALA A 189 -12.13 -4.31 23.46
C ALA A 189 -10.92 -3.49 22.97
N LEU A 190 -9.71 -4.06 22.97
CA LEU A 190 -8.49 -3.41 22.51
C LEU A 190 -8.52 -3.13 21.00
N GLY A 191 -9.00 -4.09 20.20
CA GLY A 191 -9.13 -3.93 18.77
C GLY A 191 -10.13 -2.84 18.36
N VAL A 192 -11.27 -2.75 19.06
CA VAL A 192 -12.27 -1.68 18.85
C VAL A 192 -11.70 -0.32 19.25
N GLN A 193 -10.96 -0.25 20.36
CA GLN A 193 -10.30 0.99 20.77
C GLN A 193 -9.33 1.47 19.69
N GLN A 194 -8.48 0.59 19.17
CA GLN A 194 -7.56 0.91 18.07
C GLN A 194 -8.32 1.34 16.82
N ALA A 195 -9.30 0.54 16.38
CA ALA A 195 -10.10 0.82 15.20
C ALA A 195 -10.75 2.20 15.26
N ARG A 196 -11.40 2.53 16.37
CA ARG A 196 -12.06 3.84 16.55
C ARG A 196 -11.07 5.01 16.64
N THR A 197 -9.85 4.77 17.10
CA THR A 197 -8.81 5.81 17.13
C THR A 197 -8.29 6.13 15.73
N VAL A 198 -8.14 5.13 14.85
CA VAL A 198 -7.48 5.37 13.54
C VAL A 198 -8.45 5.57 12.38
N ALA A 199 -9.64 4.96 12.44
CA ALA A 199 -10.54 4.84 11.30
C ALA A 199 -10.98 6.19 10.72
N LEU A 200 -11.31 7.18 11.56
CA LEU A 200 -11.73 8.52 11.13
C LEU A 200 -10.60 9.39 10.55
N PHE A 201 -9.38 8.89 10.54
CA PHE A 201 -8.22 9.58 9.96
C PHE A 201 -7.71 8.94 8.68
N TYR A 202 -8.46 7.99 8.11
CA TYR A 202 -8.10 7.37 6.83
C TYR A 202 -8.09 8.36 5.67
N CYS A 203 -8.84 9.46 5.74
CA CYS A 203 -8.73 10.57 4.80
C CYS A 203 -7.31 11.15 4.72
N LEU A 204 -6.63 11.34 5.87
CA LEU A 204 -5.26 11.84 5.92
C LEU A 204 -4.27 10.85 5.32
N LEU A 205 -4.47 9.56 5.61
CA LEU A 205 -3.70 8.49 5.02
C LEU A 205 -3.81 8.48 3.50
N ALA A 206 -5.03 8.46 2.98
CA ALA A 206 -5.31 8.45 1.54
C ALA A 206 -4.80 9.71 0.84
N PHE A 207 -4.91 10.86 1.49
CA PHE A 207 -4.38 12.13 0.99
C PHE A 207 -2.86 12.08 0.83
N SER A 208 -2.14 11.64 1.88
CA SER A 208 -0.68 11.47 1.84
C SER A 208 -0.24 10.53 0.72
N HIS A 209 -0.90 9.37 0.61
CA HIS A 209 -0.58 8.38 -0.43
C HIS A 209 -0.89 8.89 -1.85
N SER A 210 -1.98 9.65 -2.02
CA SER A 210 -2.38 10.20 -3.32
C SER A 210 -1.40 11.26 -3.80
N ILE A 211 -0.96 12.19 -2.94
CA ILE A 211 0.06 13.17 -3.33
C ILE A 211 1.41 12.49 -3.58
N ALA A 212 1.79 11.52 -2.76
CA ALA A 212 2.98 10.71 -3.03
C ALA A 212 2.91 10.02 -4.40
N ALA A 213 1.72 9.55 -4.81
CA ALA A 213 1.49 8.97 -6.13
C ALA A 213 1.64 9.99 -7.26
N VAL A 214 1.13 11.21 -7.08
CA VAL A 214 1.34 12.33 -8.03
C VAL A 214 2.82 12.64 -8.17
N CYS A 215 3.58 12.72 -7.07
CA CYS A 215 5.02 12.96 -7.08
C CYS A 215 5.77 11.85 -7.84
N ARG A 216 5.44 10.58 -7.58
CA ARG A 216 6.04 9.45 -8.31
C ARG A 216 5.70 9.50 -9.80
N GLY A 217 4.44 9.79 -10.16
CA GLY A 217 4.02 9.96 -11.53
C GLY A 217 4.70 11.13 -12.24
N ALA A 218 5.08 12.17 -11.49
CA ALA A 218 5.85 13.32 -11.98
C ALA A 218 7.39 13.08 -11.97
N GLY A 219 7.85 11.84 -11.77
CA GLY A 219 9.28 11.50 -11.76
C GLY A 219 10.04 11.97 -10.51
N ARG A 220 9.35 12.43 -9.46
CA ARG A 220 9.97 12.93 -8.22
C ARG A 220 9.83 11.94 -7.07
N ALA A 221 10.34 10.70 -7.26
CA ALA A 221 10.20 9.61 -6.28
C ALA A 221 10.96 9.85 -4.97
N ILE A 222 12.00 10.67 -4.96
CA ILE A 222 12.81 10.96 -3.76
C ILE A 222 11.99 11.75 -2.73
N VAL A 223 11.14 12.68 -3.17
CA VAL A 223 10.34 13.52 -2.26
C VAL A 223 9.40 12.69 -1.35
N PRO A 224 8.52 11.82 -1.90
CA PRO A 224 7.70 10.98 -1.05
C PRO A 224 8.52 10.02 -0.18
N MET A 225 9.64 9.50 -0.68
CA MET A 225 10.55 8.69 0.12
C MET A 225 11.02 9.46 1.36
N MET A 226 11.57 10.65 1.20
CA MET A 226 12.10 11.44 2.32
C MET A 226 11.02 11.81 3.34
N ILE A 227 9.84 12.24 2.89
CA ILE A 227 8.73 12.60 3.78
C ILE A 227 8.27 11.37 4.58
N MET A 228 8.06 10.23 3.91
CA MET A 228 7.60 9.03 4.60
C MET A 228 8.65 8.45 5.54
N LEU A 229 9.93 8.43 5.16
CA LEU A 229 10.99 7.98 6.06
C LEU A 229 11.11 8.86 7.31
N SER A 230 11.08 10.19 7.14
CA SER A 230 11.18 11.11 8.28
C SER A 230 9.97 11.01 9.20
N VAL A 231 8.75 11.00 8.65
CA VAL A 231 7.54 11.08 9.46
C VAL A 231 7.06 9.70 9.93
N TRP A 232 6.94 8.73 9.03
CA TRP A 232 6.36 7.42 9.35
C TRP A 232 7.34 6.46 10.03
N CYS A 233 8.64 6.67 9.83
CA CYS A 233 9.64 5.86 10.50
C CYS A 233 10.22 6.63 11.70
N VAL A 234 10.95 7.74 11.47
CA VAL A 234 11.67 8.39 12.55
C VAL A 234 10.72 8.97 13.59
N ILE A 235 9.80 9.88 13.20
CA ILE A 235 8.90 10.53 14.16
C ILE A 235 7.99 9.53 14.85
N ARG A 236 7.42 8.54 14.11
CA ARG A 236 6.55 7.52 14.69
C ARG A 236 7.27 6.64 15.71
N ILE A 237 8.47 6.17 15.38
CA ILE A 237 9.24 5.31 16.29
C ILE A 237 9.63 6.07 17.54
N ILE A 238 10.15 7.31 17.41
CA ILE A 238 10.50 8.16 18.56
C ILE A 238 9.26 8.39 19.45
N TYR A 239 8.12 8.74 18.86
CA TYR A 239 6.88 8.95 19.60
C TYR A 239 6.48 7.69 20.38
N ILE A 240 6.44 6.51 19.72
CA ILE A 240 6.06 5.27 20.37
C ILE A 240 7.04 4.90 21.50
N MET A 241 8.36 5.05 21.28
CA MET A 241 9.35 4.78 22.31
C MET A 241 9.18 5.69 23.54
N LEU A 242 8.88 6.98 23.33
CA LEU A 242 8.59 7.91 24.41
C LEU A 242 7.31 7.54 25.16
N VAL A 243 6.24 7.22 24.43
CA VAL A 243 4.96 6.81 25.02
C VAL A 243 5.13 5.55 25.87
N VAL A 244 5.78 4.51 25.34
CA VAL A 244 6.00 3.26 26.09
C VAL A 244 6.85 3.52 27.34
N ARG A 245 7.86 4.38 27.25
CA ARG A 245 8.78 4.66 28.38
C ARG A 245 8.14 5.53 29.48
N PHE A 246 7.34 6.53 29.12
CA PHE A 246 6.87 7.56 30.07
C PHE A 246 5.41 7.40 30.47
N ILE A 247 4.56 6.84 29.59
CA ILE A 247 3.12 6.74 29.81
C ILE A 247 2.71 5.28 30.08
N GLY A 248 3.21 4.33 29.28
CA GLY A 248 2.95 2.90 29.48
C GLY A 248 1.52 2.46 29.14
N GLU A 249 0.71 3.27 28.45
CA GLU A 249 -0.64 2.95 28.02
C GLU A 249 -0.71 2.70 26.51
N ILE A 250 -1.32 1.60 26.10
CA ILE A 250 -1.42 1.17 24.70
C ILE A 250 -2.25 2.14 23.85
N SER A 251 -3.25 2.79 24.42
CA SER A 251 -4.13 3.77 23.75
C SER A 251 -3.35 4.90 23.08
N TYR A 252 -2.29 5.38 23.72
CA TYR A 252 -1.44 6.42 23.15
C TYR A 252 -0.58 5.93 21.97
N ILE A 253 -0.27 4.63 21.91
CA ILE A 253 0.43 4.06 20.74
C ILE A 253 -0.46 4.14 19.51
N TYR A 254 -1.76 3.92 19.65
CA TYR A 254 -2.70 4.03 18.53
C TYR A 254 -2.75 5.44 17.92
N TRP A 255 -2.56 6.48 18.73
CA TRP A 255 -2.49 7.86 18.26
C TRP A 255 -1.25 8.18 17.43
N ALA A 256 -0.22 7.34 17.44
CA ALA A 256 0.95 7.49 16.58
C ALA A 256 0.57 7.53 15.08
N TYR A 257 -0.47 6.80 14.68
CA TYR A 257 -0.93 6.72 13.30
C TYR A 257 -1.59 8.02 12.84
N PRO A 258 -2.68 8.51 13.47
CA PRO A 258 -3.30 9.78 13.12
C PRO A 258 -2.31 10.95 13.16
N LEU A 259 -1.44 11.03 14.17
CA LEU A 259 -0.45 12.08 14.31
C LEU A 259 0.52 12.12 13.12
N THR A 260 1.10 10.96 12.78
CA THR A 260 2.05 10.89 11.65
C THR A 260 1.37 11.08 10.30
N TRP A 261 0.12 10.67 10.14
CA TRP A 261 -0.67 10.95 8.93
C TRP A 261 -0.98 12.44 8.80
N ALA A 262 -1.33 13.13 9.90
CA ALA A 262 -1.57 14.57 9.89
C ALA A 262 -0.29 15.35 9.53
N ILE A 263 0.84 15.01 10.14
CA ILE A 263 2.13 15.66 9.84
C ILE A 263 2.51 15.45 8.38
N SER A 264 2.46 14.19 7.90
CA SER A 264 2.80 13.88 6.50
C SER A 264 1.86 14.56 5.51
N SER A 265 0.54 14.57 5.79
CA SER A 265 -0.45 15.24 4.95
C SER A 265 -0.19 16.74 4.85
N THR A 266 0.18 17.38 5.95
CA THR A 266 0.51 18.82 5.98
C THR A 266 1.76 19.10 5.13
N ILE A 267 2.82 18.30 5.30
CA ILE A 267 4.06 18.47 4.52
C ILE A 267 3.77 18.24 3.01
N TYR A 268 3.00 17.20 2.68
CA TYR A 268 2.62 16.93 1.30
C TYR A 268 1.74 18.03 0.70
N LEU A 269 0.82 18.60 1.48
CA LEU A 269 -0.01 19.72 1.01
C LEU A 269 0.84 20.94 0.69
N ILE A 270 1.77 21.31 1.60
CA ILE A 270 2.69 22.43 1.38
C ILE A 270 3.55 22.19 0.14
N TYR A 271 4.09 20.99 0.01
CA TYR A 271 4.88 20.62 -1.17
C TYR A 271 4.05 20.68 -2.47
N TYR A 272 2.85 20.11 -2.47
CA TYR A 272 1.96 20.09 -3.64
C TYR A 272 1.56 21.49 -4.12
N LEU A 273 1.32 22.41 -3.17
CA LEU A 273 0.92 23.80 -3.48
C LEU A 273 2.10 24.66 -3.92
N ARG A 274 3.32 24.43 -3.39
CA ARG A 274 4.48 25.27 -3.66
C ARG A 274 5.41 24.74 -4.77
N SER A 275 5.35 23.45 -5.06
CA SER A 275 6.22 22.85 -6.08
C SER A 275 5.60 22.89 -7.47
N ASP A 276 6.41 23.18 -8.46
CA ASP A 276 6.06 22.94 -9.85
C ASP A 276 6.32 21.46 -10.20
N TRP A 277 5.40 20.61 -9.79
CA TRP A 277 5.50 19.17 -10.04
C TRP A 277 5.16 18.80 -11.48
N VAL A 278 4.48 19.69 -12.21
CA VAL A 278 3.95 19.46 -13.55
C VAL A 278 5.08 19.47 -14.61
N HIS A 279 6.08 20.35 -14.44
CA HIS A 279 7.24 20.43 -15.34
C HIS A 279 8.44 19.64 -14.80
N GLY A 280 8.18 18.62 -13.97
CA GLY A 280 9.21 17.82 -13.32
C GLY A 280 10.09 17.01 -14.28
N PHE A 281 9.57 16.67 -15.48
CA PHE A 281 10.30 15.92 -16.50
C PHE A 281 11.18 16.80 -17.41
N GLU A 282 11.04 18.12 -17.36
CA GLU A 282 11.79 19.05 -18.21
C GLU A 282 13.13 19.50 -17.60
N ARG A 283 13.48 18.97 -16.41
CA ARG A 283 14.70 19.33 -15.69
C ARG A 283 15.67 18.16 -15.54
#